data_4557fafc29ec010f35e630c37f7e4d31
#
_entry.id   4557fafc29ec010f35e630c37f7e4d31
#
_cell.length_a   1.000
_cell.length_b   1.000
_cell.length_c   1.000
_cell.angle_alpha   90.00
_cell.angle_beta   90.00
_cell.angle_gamma   90.00
#
_symmetry.space_group_name_H-M   'P 1'
#
loop_
_entity.id
_entity.type
_entity.pdbx_description
1 polymer ?
#
loop_
_entity_poly.entity_id
_entity_poly.type
_entity_poly.pdbx_seq_one_letter_code
_entity_poly.pdbx_strand_id
1 'polypeptide(L)'
;MNLDTAIDTLLSPIADKISGIIFSSVTIHGVKIEFLVALLMIAAFYFTIRTRFIGIWGFKHAIELITKNYEHKEIRVKKKRGEVSSFQALTATISASAGIGNVAGSAAAVSIGGPGVIFWMIMAGFFSMALKFAEVLLGLKFRKVNADGTTDGGPMYYIEGALKNNKYIGKFAPHLSKIYAVCCIFAMIGGWNLFQINAMTTQITEVTGGSKSFFADQSWLLGLIVAVITYFTIIGGIKAIGKFTSKVTPVMCTLYVLTAFAVCLLNIHHVP
;
A
#
# COMPACT_ATOMS: atom_id res chain seq x y z
N MET A 1 30.01 19.09 -9.55
CA MET A 1 29.42 17.93 -8.88
C MET A 1 27.93 18.24 -8.79
N ASN A 2 27.11 17.50 -9.54
CA ASN A 2 25.67 17.71 -9.53
C ASN A 2 25.11 17.43 -8.13
N LEU A 3 24.07 18.15 -7.73
CA LEU A 3 23.45 18.00 -6.41
C LEU A 3 23.07 16.54 -6.15
N ASP A 4 22.60 15.85 -7.19
CA ASP A 4 22.21 14.42 -7.14
C ASP A 4 23.38 13.51 -6.77
N THR A 5 24.56 13.71 -7.37
CA THR A 5 25.76 12.91 -7.06
C THR A 5 26.28 13.18 -5.64
N ALA A 6 26.13 14.41 -5.13
CA ALA A 6 26.52 14.74 -3.77
C ALA A 6 25.58 14.08 -2.73
N ILE A 7 24.28 14.10 -2.99
CA ILE A 7 23.26 13.44 -2.14
C ILE A 7 23.46 11.92 -2.16
N ASP A 8 23.69 11.36 -3.34
CA ASP A 8 23.86 9.91 -3.50
C ASP A 8 25.12 9.42 -2.77
N THR A 9 26.26 10.06 -2.92
CA THR A 9 27.49 9.70 -2.20
C THR A 9 27.37 9.82 -0.67
N LEU A 10 26.53 10.71 -0.17
CA LEU A 10 26.31 10.89 1.26
C LEU A 10 25.35 9.85 1.83
N LEU A 11 24.29 9.52 1.09
CA LEU A 11 23.20 8.65 1.57
C LEU A 11 23.39 7.17 1.26
N SER A 12 24.07 6.82 0.15
CA SER A 12 24.29 5.40 -0.24
C SER A 12 24.90 4.55 0.87
N PRO A 13 25.97 4.96 1.58
CA PRO A 13 26.57 4.10 2.62
C PRO A 13 25.61 3.80 3.77
N ILE A 14 24.72 4.74 4.07
CA ILE A 14 23.69 4.56 5.12
C ILE A 14 22.58 3.66 4.60
N ALA A 15 22.11 3.91 3.39
CA ALA A 15 21.08 3.12 2.72
C ALA A 15 21.52 1.66 2.56
N ASP A 16 22.77 1.41 2.13
CA ASP A 16 23.33 0.07 1.94
C ASP A 16 23.41 -0.71 3.27
N LYS A 17 23.83 -0.06 4.34
CA LYS A 17 23.85 -0.69 5.67
C LYS A 17 22.44 -1.05 6.16
N ILE A 18 21.49 -0.14 6.02
CA ILE A 18 20.10 -0.38 6.43
C ILE A 18 19.49 -1.49 5.56
N SER A 19 19.67 -1.42 4.25
CA SER A 19 19.22 -2.45 3.31
C SER A 19 19.84 -3.81 3.61
N GLY A 20 21.14 -3.86 3.89
CA GLY A 20 21.83 -5.11 4.25
C GLY A 20 21.30 -5.76 5.53
N ILE A 21 20.80 -4.96 6.47
CA ILE A 21 20.14 -5.47 7.69
C ILE A 21 18.72 -5.95 7.39
N ILE A 22 17.92 -5.12 6.71
CA ILE A 22 16.50 -5.40 6.45
C ILE A 22 16.33 -6.57 5.49
N PHE A 23 17.12 -6.61 4.40
CA PHE A 23 17.11 -7.67 3.40
C PHE A 23 18.17 -8.74 3.66
N SER A 24 18.58 -8.90 4.94
CA SER A 24 19.46 -10.00 5.31
C SER A 24 18.85 -11.34 4.87
N SER A 25 19.66 -12.19 4.24
CA SER A 25 19.21 -13.47 3.69
C SER A 25 19.97 -14.63 4.30
N VAL A 26 19.27 -15.73 4.50
CA VAL A 26 19.87 -17.01 4.88
C VAL A 26 19.82 -17.94 3.66
N THR A 27 20.95 -18.55 3.34
CA THR A 27 21.02 -19.51 2.23
C THR A 27 20.72 -20.91 2.74
N ILE A 28 19.59 -21.48 2.31
CA ILE A 28 19.18 -22.85 2.65
C ILE A 28 19.18 -23.68 1.36
N HIS A 29 19.96 -24.73 1.29
CA HIS A 29 20.07 -25.59 0.09
C HIS A 29 20.33 -24.83 -1.22
N GLY A 30 21.16 -23.77 -1.17
CA GLY A 30 21.49 -22.96 -2.35
C GLY A 30 20.44 -21.87 -2.71
N VAL A 31 19.32 -21.82 -2.01
CA VAL A 31 18.28 -20.79 -2.19
C VAL A 31 18.46 -19.69 -1.16
N LYS A 32 18.56 -18.44 -1.61
CA LYS A 32 18.59 -17.27 -0.73
C LYS A 32 17.16 -16.92 -0.30
N ILE A 33 16.92 -16.98 1.00
CA ILE A 33 15.62 -16.59 1.59
C ILE A 33 15.86 -15.36 2.43
N GLU A 34 15.23 -14.26 2.07
CA GLU A 34 15.27 -13.02 2.84
C GLU A 34 14.44 -13.16 4.12
N PHE A 35 15.02 -12.76 5.23
CA PHE A 35 14.39 -12.87 6.55
C PHE A 35 13.04 -12.14 6.61
N LEU A 36 12.96 -10.93 6.04
CA LEU A 36 11.73 -10.14 6.02
C LEU A 36 10.61 -10.85 5.24
N VAL A 37 10.94 -11.42 4.08
CA VAL A 37 9.96 -12.15 3.25
C VAL A 37 9.48 -13.40 3.98
N ALA A 38 10.38 -14.15 4.58
CA ALA A 38 10.03 -15.34 5.38
C ALA A 38 9.10 -14.97 6.55
N LEU A 39 9.41 -13.91 7.29
CA LEU A 39 8.59 -13.43 8.41
C LEU A 39 7.18 -13.03 7.96
N LEU A 40 7.06 -12.29 6.84
CA LEU A 40 5.77 -11.88 6.29
C LEU A 40 4.95 -13.08 5.83
N MET A 41 5.57 -14.06 5.17
CA MET A 41 4.90 -15.29 4.74
C MET A 41 4.41 -16.13 5.91
N ILE A 42 5.24 -16.32 6.94
CA ILE A 42 4.85 -17.02 8.16
C ILE A 42 3.68 -16.30 8.84
N ALA A 43 3.75 -14.98 8.97
CA ALA A 43 2.68 -14.19 9.56
C ALA A 43 1.38 -14.30 8.74
N ALA A 44 1.46 -14.20 7.41
CA ALA A 44 0.31 -14.33 6.52
C ALA A 44 -0.34 -15.72 6.63
N PHE A 45 0.46 -16.77 6.67
CA PHE A 45 0.00 -18.13 6.86
C PHE A 45 -0.64 -18.35 8.25
N TYR A 46 0.00 -17.86 9.30
CA TYR A 46 -0.53 -17.89 10.66
C TYR A 46 -1.89 -17.22 10.75
N PHE A 47 -2.03 -15.98 10.24
CA PHE A 47 -3.30 -15.28 10.28
C PHE A 47 -4.37 -15.93 9.41
N THR A 48 -4.02 -16.52 8.27
CA THR A 48 -4.97 -17.26 7.44
C THR A 48 -5.61 -18.42 8.19
N ILE A 49 -4.78 -19.23 8.88
CA ILE A 49 -5.27 -20.33 9.72
C ILE A 49 -6.06 -19.79 10.91
N ARG A 50 -5.53 -18.79 11.61
CA ARG A 50 -6.13 -18.23 12.83
C ARG A 50 -7.49 -17.59 12.58
N THR A 51 -7.69 -16.98 11.40
CA THR A 51 -8.96 -16.39 10.97
C THR A 51 -9.85 -17.38 10.19
N ARG A 52 -9.44 -18.66 10.14
CA ARG A 52 -10.18 -19.72 9.46
C ARG A 52 -10.50 -19.36 8.00
N PHE A 53 -9.50 -18.88 7.25
CA PHE A 53 -9.65 -18.52 5.83
C PHE A 53 -10.73 -17.45 5.58
N ILE A 54 -10.72 -16.39 6.37
CA ILE A 54 -11.73 -15.32 6.29
C ILE A 54 -11.84 -14.70 4.89
N GLY A 55 -10.76 -14.69 4.11
CA GLY A 55 -10.74 -14.22 2.72
C GLY A 55 -11.71 -14.98 1.81
N ILE A 56 -12.07 -16.22 2.16
CA ILE A 56 -13.02 -17.04 1.38
C ILE A 56 -14.46 -16.82 1.87
N TRP A 57 -14.73 -17.19 3.12
CA TRP A 57 -16.11 -17.17 3.62
C TRP A 57 -16.62 -15.75 3.94
N GLY A 58 -15.73 -14.83 4.27
CA GLY A 58 -16.08 -13.43 4.53
C GLY A 58 -16.36 -12.61 3.27
N PHE A 59 -15.99 -13.09 2.09
CA PHE A 59 -16.09 -12.35 0.83
C PHE A 59 -17.52 -11.92 0.49
N LYS A 60 -18.47 -12.84 0.62
CA LYS A 60 -19.91 -12.55 0.39
C LYS A 60 -20.40 -11.44 1.33
N HIS A 61 -20.07 -11.52 2.59
CA HIS A 61 -20.44 -10.52 3.60
C HIS A 61 -19.79 -9.16 3.30
N ALA A 62 -18.54 -9.14 2.85
CA ALA A 62 -17.86 -7.91 2.44
C ALA A 62 -18.57 -7.22 1.27
N ILE A 63 -19.01 -7.97 0.25
CA ILE A 63 -19.80 -7.43 -0.85
C ILE A 63 -21.14 -6.87 -0.34
N GLU A 64 -21.80 -7.57 0.53
CA GLU A 64 -23.06 -7.10 1.14
C GLU A 64 -22.90 -5.81 1.91
N LEU A 65 -21.80 -5.62 2.65
CA LEU A 65 -21.48 -4.39 3.36
C LEU A 65 -21.24 -3.19 2.44
N ILE A 66 -20.75 -3.43 1.23
CA ILE A 66 -20.46 -2.37 0.25
C ILE A 66 -21.72 -2.01 -0.54
N THR A 67 -22.50 -3.02 -0.96
CA THR A 67 -23.65 -2.85 -1.87
C THR A 67 -24.94 -2.53 -1.16
N LYS A 68 -25.15 -3.16 -0.01
CA LYS A 68 -26.31 -2.84 0.85
C LYS A 68 -25.81 -1.79 1.83
N ASN A 69 -26.37 -0.56 1.76
CA ASN A 69 -26.22 0.39 2.86
C ASN A 69 -26.70 -0.30 4.14
N TYR A 70 -25.77 -0.92 4.85
CA TYR A 70 -26.00 -1.49 6.16
C TYR A 70 -26.19 -0.30 7.14
N GLU A 71 -27.24 0.45 6.94
CA GLU A 71 -27.80 1.29 7.97
C GLU A 71 -28.39 0.32 9.01
N HIS A 72 -27.56 -0.06 9.96
CA HIS A 72 -28.08 -0.64 11.19
C HIS A 72 -29.16 0.31 11.72
N LYS A 73 -30.42 -0.07 11.60
CA LYS A 73 -31.59 0.65 12.11
C LYS A 73 -31.47 1.01 13.60
N GLU A 74 -30.52 0.40 14.31
CA GLU A 74 -30.34 0.55 15.76
C GLU A 74 -29.21 1.50 16.19
N ILE A 75 -28.28 1.88 15.31
CA ILE A 75 -27.26 2.85 15.65
C ILE A 75 -27.30 3.98 14.62
N ARG A 76 -28.32 4.80 14.66
CA ARG A 76 -28.24 6.18 14.19
C ARG A 76 -27.32 6.98 15.12
N VAL A 77 -26.10 6.56 15.24
CA VAL A 77 -25.05 7.43 15.76
C VAL A 77 -24.89 8.52 14.70
N LYS A 78 -25.22 9.76 15.07
CA LYS A 78 -25.00 10.96 14.27
C LYS A 78 -23.64 10.78 13.56
N LYS A 79 -23.60 10.81 12.22
CA LYS A 79 -22.36 10.72 11.43
C LYS A 79 -21.31 11.59 12.09
N LYS A 80 -20.33 10.97 12.74
CA LYS A 80 -19.29 11.70 13.45
C LYS A 80 -18.44 12.44 12.43
N ARG A 81 -17.95 13.61 12.81
CA ARG A 81 -17.01 14.38 12.00
C ARG A 81 -15.83 13.46 11.61
N GLY A 82 -15.57 13.30 10.30
CA GLY A 82 -14.46 12.47 9.82
C GLY A 82 -14.84 11.07 9.29
N GLU A 83 -16.06 10.59 9.48
CA GLU A 83 -16.46 9.28 8.95
C GLU A 83 -16.66 9.32 7.43
N VAL A 84 -16.07 8.32 6.76
CA VAL A 84 -16.22 8.05 5.32
C VAL A 84 -17.14 6.84 5.13
N SER A 85 -17.76 6.72 3.96
CA SER A 85 -18.58 5.54 3.65
C SER A 85 -17.72 4.29 3.47
N SER A 86 -18.33 3.09 3.62
CA SER A 86 -17.63 1.82 3.40
C SER A 86 -17.01 1.74 1.99
N PHE A 87 -17.69 2.25 0.98
CA PHE A 87 -17.18 2.32 -0.39
C PHE A 87 -15.98 3.29 -0.50
N GLN A 88 -16.03 4.46 0.13
CA GLN A 88 -14.91 5.40 0.16
C GLN A 88 -13.69 4.82 0.90
N ALA A 89 -13.92 4.11 2.01
CA ALA A 89 -12.85 3.44 2.73
C ALA A 89 -12.22 2.33 1.88
N LEU A 90 -13.02 1.53 1.18
CA LEU A 90 -12.55 0.49 0.27
C LEU A 90 -11.72 1.08 -0.87
N THR A 91 -12.24 2.08 -1.58
CA THR A 91 -11.56 2.70 -2.72
C THR A 91 -10.28 3.42 -2.30
N ALA A 92 -10.24 4.05 -1.13
CA ALA A 92 -9.03 4.62 -0.56
C ALA A 92 -7.98 3.54 -0.26
N THR A 93 -8.40 2.41 0.31
CA THR A 93 -7.51 1.27 0.60
C THR A 93 -6.97 0.64 -0.69
N ILE A 94 -7.81 0.45 -1.70
CA ILE A 94 -7.38 -0.07 -3.01
C ILE A 94 -6.40 0.91 -3.66
N SER A 95 -6.69 2.21 -3.65
CA SER A 95 -5.81 3.24 -4.21
C SER A 95 -4.43 3.23 -3.54
N ALA A 96 -4.39 3.06 -2.22
CA ALA A 96 -3.13 2.95 -1.48
C ALA A 96 -2.37 1.63 -1.76
N SER A 97 -3.08 0.56 -2.09
CA SER A 97 -2.49 -0.76 -2.31
C SER A 97 -2.14 -1.02 -3.78
N ALA A 98 -2.95 -0.54 -4.73
CA ALA A 98 -2.75 -0.73 -6.16
C ALA A 98 -1.86 0.38 -6.74
N GLY A 99 -0.64 0.49 -6.26
CA GLY A 99 0.36 1.42 -6.75
C GLY A 99 1.22 0.86 -7.89
N ILE A 100 2.10 1.69 -8.40
CA ILE A 100 3.02 1.34 -9.49
C ILE A 100 3.94 0.17 -9.11
N GLY A 101 4.25 0.02 -7.82
CA GLY A 101 5.03 -1.12 -7.31
C GLY A 101 4.38 -2.46 -7.61
N ASN A 102 3.05 -2.55 -7.63
CA ASN A 102 2.37 -3.79 -7.97
C ASN A 102 2.39 -4.06 -9.48
N VAL A 103 2.29 -3.03 -10.31
CA VAL A 103 2.31 -3.18 -11.77
C VAL A 103 3.74 -3.42 -12.26
N ALA A 104 4.64 -2.50 -12.00
CA ALA A 104 6.03 -2.60 -12.42
C ALA A 104 6.79 -3.71 -11.68
N GLY A 105 6.53 -3.88 -10.38
CA GLY A 105 7.13 -4.96 -9.58
C GLY A 105 6.71 -6.34 -10.05
N SER A 106 5.47 -6.53 -10.43
CA SER A 106 4.99 -7.80 -11.00
C SER A 106 5.64 -8.09 -12.35
N ALA A 107 5.74 -7.09 -13.21
CA ALA A 107 6.42 -7.22 -14.50
C ALA A 107 7.91 -7.57 -14.32
N ALA A 108 8.60 -6.87 -13.41
CA ALA A 108 9.99 -7.17 -13.08
C ALA A 108 10.16 -8.58 -12.49
N ALA A 109 9.28 -9.00 -11.60
CA ALA A 109 9.32 -10.35 -11.02
C ALA A 109 9.17 -11.43 -12.09
N VAL A 110 8.24 -11.26 -13.04
CA VAL A 110 8.03 -12.20 -14.15
C VAL A 110 9.23 -12.20 -15.10
N SER A 111 9.81 -11.04 -15.38
CA SER A 111 10.98 -10.96 -16.28
C SER A 111 12.23 -11.64 -15.69
N ILE A 112 12.39 -11.63 -14.38
CA ILE A 112 13.53 -12.24 -13.68
C ILE A 112 13.28 -13.73 -13.40
N GLY A 113 12.10 -14.06 -12.89
CA GLY A 113 11.77 -15.40 -12.38
C GLY A 113 10.96 -16.28 -13.35
N GLY A 114 10.57 -15.71 -14.50
CA GLY A 114 9.76 -16.40 -15.52
C GLY A 114 8.27 -16.52 -15.13
N PRO A 115 7.45 -17.13 -16.00
CA PRO A 115 5.98 -17.16 -15.83
C PRO A 115 5.50 -17.89 -14.57
N GLY A 116 6.28 -18.83 -14.04
CA GLY A 116 5.95 -19.54 -12.80
C GLY A 116 5.84 -18.64 -11.56
N VAL A 117 6.41 -17.46 -11.60
CA VAL A 117 6.32 -16.45 -10.53
C VAL A 117 4.87 -16.01 -10.31
N ILE A 118 4.05 -15.97 -11.37
CA ILE A 118 2.63 -15.57 -11.28
C ILE A 118 1.89 -16.45 -10.27
N PHE A 119 2.10 -17.76 -10.33
CA PHE A 119 1.49 -18.68 -9.37
C PHE A 119 1.83 -18.32 -7.92
N TRP A 120 3.12 -18.07 -7.64
CA TRP A 120 3.57 -17.72 -6.29
C TRP A 120 3.06 -16.35 -5.84
N MET A 121 2.94 -15.40 -6.76
CA MET A 121 2.36 -14.09 -6.46
C MET A 121 0.87 -14.19 -6.10
N ILE A 122 0.11 -15.01 -6.81
CA ILE A 122 -1.31 -15.28 -6.49
C ILE A 122 -1.42 -15.93 -5.11
N MET A 123 -0.60 -16.92 -4.81
CA MET A 123 -0.57 -17.59 -3.51
C MET A 123 -0.20 -16.62 -2.38
N ALA A 124 0.83 -15.79 -2.57
CA ALA A 124 1.22 -14.77 -1.62
C ALA A 124 0.09 -13.75 -1.39
N GLY A 125 -0.58 -13.31 -2.45
CA GLY A 125 -1.74 -12.43 -2.37
C GLY A 125 -2.89 -13.04 -1.57
N PHE A 126 -3.19 -14.32 -1.82
CA PHE A 126 -4.23 -15.05 -1.09
C PHE A 126 -3.98 -15.08 0.43
N PHE A 127 -2.76 -15.44 0.84
CA PHE A 127 -2.42 -15.46 2.26
C PHE A 127 -2.35 -14.06 2.87
N SER A 128 -1.93 -13.06 2.11
CA SER A 128 -1.85 -11.66 2.56
C SER A 128 -3.21 -11.03 2.85
N MET A 129 -4.32 -11.55 2.31
CA MET A 129 -5.67 -11.07 2.62
C MET A 129 -5.97 -11.16 4.13
N ALA A 130 -5.63 -12.27 4.76
CA ALA A 130 -5.86 -12.47 6.20
C ALA A 130 -4.95 -11.58 7.05
N LEU A 131 -3.72 -11.32 6.61
CA LEU A 131 -2.81 -10.39 7.26
C LEU A 131 -3.37 -8.96 7.23
N LYS A 132 -3.87 -8.52 6.06
CA LYS A 132 -4.49 -7.20 5.91
C LYS A 132 -5.76 -7.06 6.73
N PHE A 133 -6.58 -8.11 6.80
CA PHE A 133 -7.75 -8.14 7.68
C PHE A 133 -7.36 -7.94 9.16
N ALA A 134 -6.33 -8.64 9.63
CA ALA A 134 -5.84 -8.51 11.00
C ALA A 134 -5.30 -7.09 11.29
N GLU A 135 -4.56 -6.50 10.34
CA GLU A 135 -4.05 -5.13 10.44
C GLU A 135 -5.18 -4.12 10.61
N VAL A 136 -6.20 -4.17 9.74
CA VAL A 136 -7.35 -3.27 9.79
C VAL A 136 -8.14 -3.46 11.08
N LEU A 137 -8.34 -4.70 11.51
CA LEU A 137 -9.04 -5.01 12.77
C LEU A 137 -8.32 -4.42 13.99
N LEU A 138 -6.99 -4.54 14.03
CA LEU A 138 -6.17 -3.94 15.08
C LEU A 138 -6.26 -2.42 15.05
N GLY A 139 -6.19 -1.82 13.86
CA GLY A 139 -6.35 -0.37 13.68
C GLY A 139 -7.69 0.15 14.19
N LEU A 140 -8.79 -0.58 13.95
CA LEU A 140 -10.11 -0.23 14.45
C LEU A 140 -10.23 -0.44 15.96
N LYS A 141 -9.68 -1.54 16.49
CA LYS A 141 -9.76 -1.88 17.93
C LYS A 141 -9.03 -0.87 18.80
N PHE A 142 -7.87 -0.41 18.38
CA PHE A 142 -7.00 0.48 19.16
C PHE A 142 -7.09 1.94 18.73
N ARG A 143 -8.08 2.31 17.90
CA ARG A 143 -8.30 3.71 17.55
C ARG A 143 -8.66 4.54 18.78
N LYS A 144 -8.15 5.75 18.83
CA LYS A 144 -8.47 6.74 19.87
C LYS A 144 -9.58 7.67 19.36
N VAL A 145 -10.63 7.83 20.12
CA VAL A 145 -11.68 8.82 19.82
C VAL A 145 -11.42 10.05 20.67
N ASN A 146 -11.23 11.19 20.03
CA ASN A 146 -10.98 12.47 20.66
C ASN A 146 -12.27 13.13 21.13
N ALA A 147 -12.17 14.14 22.02
CA ALA A 147 -13.31 14.85 22.56
C ALA A 147 -14.14 15.61 21.50
N ASP A 148 -13.51 16.04 20.42
CA ASP A 148 -14.14 16.70 19.26
C ASP A 148 -14.85 15.73 18.30
N GLY A 149 -14.80 14.43 18.58
CA GLY A 149 -15.37 13.36 17.76
C GLY A 149 -14.49 12.92 16.59
N THR A 150 -13.28 13.46 16.45
CA THR A 150 -12.27 12.95 15.51
C THR A 150 -11.69 11.62 16.00
N THR A 151 -11.17 10.82 15.09
CA THR A 151 -10.57 9.54 15.43
C THR A 151 -9.14 9.48 14.93
N ASP A 152 -8.23 9.15 15.84
CA ASP A 152 -6.83 8.87 15.54
C ASP A 152 -6.60 7.37 15.57
N GLY A 153 -5.81 6.86 14.63
CA GLY A 153 -5.56 5.42 14.52
C GLY A 153 -4.32 5.16 13.69
N GLY A 154 -4.03 3.88 13.53
CA GLY A 154 -2.90 3.43 12.74
C GLY A 154 -1.95 2.54 13.54
N PRO A 155 -0.86 2.07 12.89
CA PRO A 155 0.07 1.13 13.51
C PRO A 155 0.68 1.61 14.83
N MET A 156 1.00 2.91 14.95
CA MET A 156 1.55 3.46 16.18
C MET A 156 0.59 3.25 17.38
N TYR A 157 -0.71 3.39 17.18
CA TYR A 157 -1.70 3.21 18.25
C TYR A 157 -1.88 1.76 18.65
N TYR A 158 -1.93 0.83 17.70
CA TYR A 158 -2.10 -0.58 18.06
C TYR A 158 -0.80 -1.22 18.55
N ILE A 159 0.38 -0.76 18.11
CA ILE A 159 1.66 -1.21 18.68
C ILE A 159 1.69 -0.86 20.17
N GLU A 160 1.42 0.38 20.52
CA GLU A 160 1.38 0.80 21.92
C GLU A 160 0.28 0.09 22.69
N GLY A 161 -0.96 0.12 22.19
CA GLY A 161 -2.13 -0.43 22.87
C GLY A 161 -2.09 -1.94 23.08
N ALA A 162 -1.61 -2.69 22.09
CA ALA A 162 -1.53 -4.14 22.18
C ALA A 162 -0.36 -4.62 23.06
N LEU A 163 0.78 -3.93 22.99
CA LEU A 163 1.98 -4.36 23.71
C LEU A 163 2.08 -3.84 25.14
N LYS A 164 1.35 -2.76 25.50
CA LYS A 164 1.43 -2.09 26.79
C LYS A 164 1.31 -3.05 27.99
N ASN A 165 0.43 -4.04 27.88
CA ASN A 165 0.17 -5.00 28.96
C ASN A 165 1.09 -6.22 28.94
N ASN A 166 2.03 -6.29 27.98
CA ASN A 166 2.97 -7.40 27.91
C ASN A 166 4.07 -7.23 28.95
N LYS A 167 4.30 -8.28 29.76
CA LYS A 167 5.28 -8.27 30.86
C LYS A 167 6.72 -7.98 30.39
N TYR A 168 7.08 -8.44 29.17
CA TYR A 168 8.45 -8.36 28.66
C TYR A 168 8.69 -7.14 27.77
N ILE A 169 7.73 -6.81 26.92
CA ILE A 169 7.87 -5.81 25.86
C ILE A 169 7.11 -4.51 26.17
N GLY A 170 6.20 -4.53 27.15
CA GLY A 170 5.32 -3.41 27.45
C GLY A 170 6.05 -2.10 27.75
N LYS A 171 7.21 -2.15 28.40
CA LYS A 171 8.05 -0.97 28.67
C LYS A 171 8.62 -0.32 27.40
N PHE A 172 8.82 -1.10 26.34
CA PHE A 172 9.35 -0.66 25.05
C PHE A 172 8.24 -0.24 24.07
N ALA A 173 6.98 -0.56 24.34
CA ALA A 173 5.87 -0.28 23.44
C ALA A 173 5.78 1.19 22.99
N PRO A 174 5.90 2.22 23.88
CA PRO A 174 5.88 3.62 23.45
C PRO A 174 7.08 4.02 22.57
N HIS A 175 8.26 3.44 22.84
CA HIS A 175 9.44 3.71 22.03
C HIS A 175 9.30 3.08 20.63
N LEU A 176 8.82 1.84 20.56
CA LEU A 176 8.57 1.15 19.30
C LEU A 176 7.52 1.87 18.43
N SER A 177 6.46 2.37 19.07
CA SER A 177 5.44 3.19 18.42
C SER A 177 6.03 4.48 17.82
N LYS A 178 6.89 5.18 18.56
CA LYS A 178 7.57 6.40 18.08
C LYS A 178 8.54 6.10 16.94
N ILE A 179 9.35 5.05 17.06
CA ILE A 179 10.27 4.62 16.00
C ILE A 179 9.48 4.32 14.73
N TYR A 180 8.38 3.56 14.85
CA TYR A 180 7.52 3.27 13.71
C TYR A 180 6.98 4.56 13.05
N ALA A 181 6.51 5.53 13.84
CA ALA A 181 6.00 6.79 13.32
C ALA A 181 7.07 7.58 12.55
N VAL A 182 8.28 7.64 13.09
CA VAL A 182 9.42 8.30 12.41
C VAL A 182 9.78 7.58 11.11
N CYS A 183 9.92 6.25 11.14
CA CYS A 183 10.19 5.47 9.94
C CYS A 183 9.09 5.64 8.89
N CYS A 184 7.82 5.72 9.31
CA CYS A 184 6.69 5.94 8.43
C CYS A 184 6.78 7.29 7.70
N ILE A 185 7.18 8.37 8.40
CA ILE A 185 7.38 9.69 7.79
C ILE A 185 8.43 9.61 6.68
N PHE A 186 9.59 9.02 6.95
CA PHE A 186 10.64 8.86 5.94
C PHE A 186 10.21 7.97 4.78
N ALA A 187 9.51 6.87 5.05
CA ALA A 187 8.99 5.98 4.02
C ALA A 187 7.97 6.68 3.10
N MET A 188 7.11 7.53 3.66
CA MET A 188 6.11 8.29 2.88
C MET A 188 6.77 9.32 1.97
N ILE A 189 7.80 10.01 2.44
CA ILE A 189 8.52 11.00 1.64
C ILE A 189 9.31 10.31 0.52
N GLY A 190 10.15 9.33 0.85
CA GLY A 190 11.08 8.71 -0.09
C GLY A 190 10.44 7.65 -0.98
N GLY A 191 9.94 6.58 -0.37
CA GLY A 191 9.53 5.39 -1.12
C GLY A 191 8.20 5.53 -1.85
N TRP A 192 7.24 6.22 -1.26
CA TRP A 192 5.88 6.24 -1.80
C TRP A 192 5.62 7.42 -2.72
N ASN A 193 6.05 8.62 -2.38
CA ASN A 193 5.76 9.80 -3.19
C ASN A 193 6.79 10.01 -4.30
N LEU A 194 8.08 10.02 -3.97
CA LEU A 194 9.13 10.29 -4.96
C LEU A 194 9.21 9.18 -6.02
N PHE A 195 9.09 7.93 -5.61
CA PHE A 195 9.10 6.81 -6.57
C PHE A 195 7.91 6.86 -7.52
N GLN A 196 6.70 7.15 -7.02
CA GLN A 196 5.50 7.18 -7.85
C GLN A 196 5.50 8.36 -8.82
N ILE A 197 5.93 9.55 -8.38
CA ILE A 197 5.98 10.72 -9.26
C ILE A 197 7.05 10.55 -10.34
N ASN A 198 8.23 10.00 -9.99
CA ASN A 198 9.27 9.73 -10.95
C ASN A 198 8.81 8.74 -12.03
N ALA A 199 8.21 7.64 -11.63
CA ALA A 199 7.70 6.65 -12.58
C ALA A 199 6.57 7.20 -13.46
N MET A 200 5.69 8.08 -12.91
CA MET A 200 4.66 8.74 -13.69
C MET A 200 5.25 9.72 -14.71
N THR A 201 6.20 10.55 -14.31
CA THR A 201 6.84 11.51 -15.22
C THR A 201 7.60 10.79 -16.32
N THR A 202 8.34 9.73 -16.01
CA THR A 202 9.01 8.89 -17.00
C THR A 202 8.03 8.31 -18.00
N GLN A 203 6.93 7.73 -17.54
CA GLN A 203 5.92 7.13 -18.41
C GLN A 203 5.23 8.15 -19.32
N ILE A 204 4.90 9.35 -18.80
CA ILE A 204 4.32 10.41 -19.62
C ILE A 204 5.33 10.86 -20.68
N THR A 205 6.59 11.04 -20.33
CA THR A 205 7.65 11.42 -21.27
C THR A 205 7.79 10.39 -22.37
N GLU A 206 7.83 9.11 -22.05
CA GLU A 206 7.93 8.02 -23.03
C GLU A 206 6.74 8.02 -24.01
N VAL A 207 5.51 8.08 -23.51
CA VAL A 207 4.29 8.05 -24.34
C VAL A 207 4.15 9.30 -25.23
N THR A 208 4.70 10.45 -24.80
CA THR A 208 4.61 11.71 -25.55
C THR A 208 5.75 11.95 -26.52
N GLY A 209 6.64 10.96 -26.72
CA GLY A 209 7.69 11.01 -27.73
C GLY A 209 9.10 10.77 -27.23
N GLY A 210 9.29 10.28 -25.99
CA GLY A 210 10.58 9.96 -25.41
C GLY A 210 11.47 11.19 -25.30
N SER A 211 12.68 11.11 -25.84
CA SER A 211 13.64 12.22 -25.84
C SER A 211 13.22 13.46 -26.64
N LYS A 212 12.21 13.32 -27.52
CA LYS A 212 11.61 14.43 -28.29
C LYS A 212 10.37 15.03 -27.61
N SER A 213 9.98 14.49 -26.48
CA SER A 213 8.83 15.01 -25.70
C SER A 213 9.14 16.40 -25.14
N PHE A 214 8.14 17.27 -25.15
CA PHE A 214 8.20 18.56 -24.44
C PHE A 214 8.54 18.38 -22.95
N PHE A 215 8.14 17.26 -22.36
CA PHE A 215 8.39 16.98 -20.95
C PHE A 215 9.77 16.37 -20.66
N ALA A 216 10.57 16.02 -21.68
CA ALA A 216 11.89 15.42 -21.47
C ALA A 216 12.81 16.32 -20.64
N ASP A 217 12.83 17.62 -20.96
CA ASP A 217 13.62 18.63 -20.26
C ASP A 217 12.85 19.36 -19.17
N GLN A 218 11.51 19.21 -19.14
CA GLN A 218 10.61 19.92 -18.23
C GLN A 218 9.75 19.01 -17.37
N SER A 219 10.30 17.88 -16.93
CA SER A 219 9.63 16.91 -16.06
C SER A 219 9.13 17.53 -14.73
N TRP A 220 9.78 18.58 -14.25
CA TRP A 220 9.38 19.34 -13.08
C TRP A 220 7.97 19.95 -13.21
N LEU A 221 7.54 20.29 -14.45
CA LEU A 221 6.21 20.84 -14.70
C LEU A 221 5.12 19.81 -14.40
N LEU A 222 5.34 18.54 -14.78
CA LEU A 222 4.43 17.45 -14.42
C LEU A 222 4.36 17.27 -12.90
N GLY A 223 5.51 17.34 -12.23
CA GLY A 223 5.58 17.30 -10.77
C GLY A 223 4.77 18.43 -10.12
N LEU A 224 4.86 19.64 -10.65
CA LEU A 224 4.12 20.80 -10.16
C LEU A 224 2.60 20.63 -10.35
N ILE A 225 2.15 20.15 -11.51
CA ILE A 225 0.73 19.89 -11.78
C ILE A 225 0.17 18.87 -10.76
N VAL A 226 0.89 17.77 -10.56
CA VAL A 226 0.47 16.73 -9.59
C VAL A 226 0.48 17.27 -8.17
N ALA A 227 1.48 18.07 -7.79
CA ALA A 227 1.56 18.67 -6.47
C ALA A 227 0.35 19.57 -6.19
N VAL A 228 -0.08 20.38 -7.18
CA VAL A 228 -1.27 21.23 -7.07
C VAL A 228 -2.55 20.39 -6.89
N ILE A 229 -2.75 19.35 -7.70
CA ILE A 229 -3.91 18.45 -7.59
C ILE A 229 -3.93 17.77 -6.22
N THR A 230 -2.78 17.27 -5.77
CA THR A 230 -2.62 16.61 -4.48
C THR A 230 -2.91 17.58 -3.33
N TYR A 231 -2.39 18.80 -3.40
CA TYR A 231 -2.63 19.85 -2.41
C TYR A 231 -4.13 20.09 -2.19
N PHE A 232 -4.89 20.33 -3.26
CA PHE A 232 -6.34 20.55 -3.16
C PHE A 232 -7.09 19.31 -2.65
N THR A 233 -6.58 18.12 -2.94
CA THR A 233 -7.19 16.88 -2.45
C THR A 233 -6.97 16.69 -0.96
N ILE A 234 -5.75 17.03 -0.45
CA ILE A 234 -5.38 16.81 0.95
C ILE A 234 -5.99 17.85 1.89
N ILE A 235 -6.11 19.11 1.48
CA ILE A 235 -6.68 20.20 2.31
C ILE A 235 -8.07 19.87 2.87
N GLY A 236 -8.89 19.16 2.10
CA GLY A 236 -10.21 18.73 2.55
C GLY A 236 -10.22 17.54 3.53
N GLY A 237 -9.04 17.04 3.91
CA GLY A 237 -8.87 15.93 4.84
C GLY A 237 -9.40 14.59 4.31
N ILE A 238 -9.58 13.64 5.21
CA ILE A 238 -9.95 12.24 4.85
C ILE A 238 -11.25 12.13 4.02
N LYS A 239 -12.19 13.06 4.20
CA LYS A 239 -13.43 13.09 3.43
C LYS A 239 -13.20 13.49 1.98
N ALA A 240 -12.35 14.49 1.72
CA ALA A 240 -12.00 14.89 0.36
C ALA A 240 -11.19 13.81 -0.35
N ILE A 241 -10.22 13.23 0.34
CA ILE A 241 -9.45 12.09 -0.15
C ILE A 241 -10.39 10.93 -0.51
N GLY A 242 -11.28 10.54 0.39
CA GLY A 242 -12.26 9.48 0.15
C GLY A 242 -13.20 9.78 -1.03
N LYS A 243 -13.63 11.04 -1.20
CA LYS A 243 -14.46 11.46 -2.32
C LYS A 243 -13.68 11.42 -3.65
N PHE A 244 -12.42 11.80 -3.66
CA PHE A 244 -11.56 11.75 -4.83
C PHE A 244 -11.27 10.29 -5.23
N THR A 245 -10.79 9.48 -4.31
CA THR A 245 -10.47 8.06 -4.56
C THR A 245 -11.69 7.24 -4.96
N SER A 246 -12.88 7.53 -4.41
CA SER A 246 -14.12 6.84 -4.78
C SER A 246 -14.55 7.05 -6.24
N LYS A 247 -14.03 8.07 -6.90
CA LYS A 247 -14.26 8.33 -8.34
C LYS A 247 -13.11 7.80 -9.19
N VAL A 248 -11.88 8.11 -8.82
CA VAL A 248 -10.68 7.79 -9.63
C VAL A 248 -10.35 6.31 -9.60
N THR A 249 -10.38 5.68 -8.42
CA THR A 249 -9.96 4.28 -8.26
C THR A 249 -10.81 3.29 -9.06
N PRO A 250 -12.16 3.37 -9.09
CA PRO A 250 -12.96 2.46 -9.92
C PRO A 250 -12.65 2.61 -11.41
N VAL A 251 -12.48 3.85 -11.90
CA VAL A 251 -12.14 4.10 -13.31
C VAL A 251 -10.77 3.50 -13.63
N MET A 252 -9.78 3.76 -12.80
CA MET A 252 -8.42 3.20 -12.95
C MET A 252 -8.45 1.66 -12.98
N CYS A 253 -9.10 1.03 -12.00
CA CYS A 253 -9.20 -0.43 -11.94
C CYS A 253 -9.93 -1.02 -13.15
N THR A 254 -11.02 -0.39 -13.58
CA THR A 254 -11.80 -0.86 -14.74
C THR A 254 -10.96 -0.76 -16.02
N LEU A 255 -10.30 0.37 -16.26
CA LEU A 255 -9.43 0.55 -17.42
C LEU A 255 -8.29 -0.47 -17.42
N TYR A 256 -7.64 -0.67 -16.26
CA TYR A 256 -6.56 -1.63 -16.14
C TYR A 256 -7.01 -3.05 -16.46
N VAL A 257 -8.13 -3.49 -15.87
CA VAL A 257 -8.67 -4.84 -16.11
C VAL A 257 -9.10 -5.04 -17.57
N LEU A 258 -9.78 -4.04 -18.16
CA LEU A 258 -10.19 -4.11 -19.56
C LEU A 258 -8.99 -4.15 -20.50
N THR A 259 -7.97 -3.35 -20.25
CA THR A 259 -6.74 -3.34 -21.05
C THR A 259 -5.99 -4.67 -20.93
N ALA A 260 -5.83 -5.17 -19.70
CA ALA A 260 -5.20 -6.47 -19.46
C ALA A 260 -5.97 -7.61 -20.17
N PHE A 261 -7.29 -7.60 -20.07
CA PHE A 261 -8.13 -8.59 -20.75
C PHE A 261 -8.01 -8.50 -22.29
N ALA A 262 -8.02 -7.27 -22.83
CA ALA A 262 -7.82 -7.06 -24.27
C ALA A 262 -6.45 -7.58 -24.75
N VAL A 263 -5.38 -7.31 -24.00
CA VAL A 263 -4.04 -7.83 -24.32
C VAL A 263 -4.01 -9.36 -24.28
N CYS A 264 -4.64 -9.99 -23.29
CA CYS A 264 -4.75 -11.45 -23.20
C CYS A 264 -5.53 -12.04 -24.39
N LEU A 265 -6.63 -11.42 -24.79
CA LEU A 265 -7.41 -11.87 -25.95
C LEU A 265 -6.63 -11.74 -27.26
N LEU A 266 -5.93 -10.63 -27.47
CA LEU A 266 -5.11 -10.40 -28.67
C LEU A 266 -3.92 -11.38 -28.76
N ASN A 267 -3.45 -11.88 -27.63
CA ASN A 267 -2.31 -12.78 -27.54
C ASN A 267 -2.70 -14.18 -27.03
N ILE A 268 -3.92 -14.62 -27.30
CA ILE A 268 -4.46 -15.88 -26.75
C ILE A 268 -3.60 -17.10 -27.09
N HIS A 269 -2.92 -17.08 -28.23
CA HIS A 269 -2.02 -18.15 -28.66
C HIS A 269 -0.72 -18.23 -27.85
N HIS A 270 -0.39 -17.18 -27.09
CA HIS A 270 0.81 -17.12 -26.24
C HIS A 270 0.47 -17.26 -24.74
N VAL A 271 -0.82 -17.40 -24.41
CA VAL A 271 -1.26 -17.66 -23.03
C VAL A 271 -1.05 -19.15 -22.75
N PRO A 272 -0.24 -19.53 -21.74
CA PRO A 272 0.04 -20.93 -21.43
C PRO A 272 -1.18 -21.67 -20.90
#